data_a916b7761a094a1323c204249ccf52c9
#
_entry.id   a916b7761a094a1323c204249ccf52c9
#
_cell.length_a   1.000
_cell.length_b   1.000
_cell.length_c   1.000
_cell.angle_alpha   90.00
_cell.angle_beta   90.00
_cell.angle_gamma   90.00
#
_symmetry.space_group_name_H-M   'P 1'
#
loop_
_entity.id
_entity.type
_entity.pdbx_description
1 polymer ?
#
loop_
_entity_poly.entity_id
_entity_poly.type
_entity_poly.pdbx_seq_one_letter_code
_entity_poly.pdbx_strand_id
1 'polypeptide(L)'
;MKVSVALAALVVGSTLLGAPATHARESAKLVVSPARALVDEPVDVRVTGLRPRRKVTLVASARDRLGKGWRSRLVFTADRRGAVGTHSNMKLFWSMRPTKPSEPPAPFAFSHGDMPVLIRAQVGGHTVASGTLVRRAEAPDLKATEATVAVQGFAGTYYARPTGAPAPAILALGGSGGGHGGGGLLASHGYPTLSLGYYKEPGLPQELRRIPLEYFRTALRWLAAQPGVDPRRIVVRGVSRGGEAALLASAMFPDLVHGAISCTGSADVQGSVPEGDAAWTLNVTPVPAGTPIAVERTAGPVLAFFGGKDGFGDPTLSERELVARARAHGRRDIVVHVYPNAGHGVGCVVPNVPLVGQMEYAVAPSTYVNRGGTLAANEQAAAAASSLVLRFLRTLPG
;
A
#
# COMPACT_ATOMS: atom_id res chain seq x y z
N MET A 1 -4.63 -11.92 107.74
CA MET A 1 -5.15 -11.31 106.50
C MET A 1 -3.98 -10.77 105.68
N LYS A 2 -3.61 -11.45 104.57
CA LYS A 2 -2.54 -11.05 103.73
C LYS A 2 -3.19 -10.67 102.38
N VAL A 3 -3.03 -9.43 102.01
CA VAL A 3 -3.50 -8.92 100.72
C VAL A 3 -2.34 -9.02 99.72
N SER A 4 -2.51 -9.81 98.64
CA SER A 4 -1.57 -9.87 97.50
C SER A 4 -2.00 -8.90 96.40
N VAL A 5 -1.11 -7.99 96.07
CA VAL A 5 -1.27 -7.06 94.94
C VAL A 5 -0.65 -7.72 93.72
N ALA A 6 -1.44 -7.96 92.68
CA ALA A 6 -0.99 -8.45 91.39
C ALA A 6 -0.61 -7.26 90.49
N LEU A 7 0.62 -7.27 90.03
CA LEU A 7 1.16 -6.28 89.06
C LEU A 7 0.81 -6.75 87.65
N ALA A 8 0.00 -5.98 86.90
CA ALA A 8 -0.28 -6.24 85.50
C ALA A 8 0.74 -5.51 84.63
N ALA A 9 1.51 -6.27 83.85
CA ALA A 9 2.47 -5.74 82.83
C ALA A 9 1.71 -5.38 81.52
N LEU A 10 1.76 -4.13 81.16
CA LEU A 10 1.18 -3.62 79.91
C LEU A 10 2.21 -3.81 78.80
N VAL A 11 1.97 -4.75 77.84
CA VAL A 11 2.76 -4.94 76.65
C VAL A 11 2.21 -3.97 75.59
N VAL A 12 2.97 -2.91 75.27
CA VAL A 12 2.69 -1.98 74.16
C VAL A 12 3.21 -2.62 72.91
N GLY A 13 2.32 -3.22 72.12
CA GLY A 13 2.63 -3.71 70.78
C GLY A 13 2.74 -2.55 69.80
N SER A 14 3.97 -2.25 69.33
CA SER A 14 4.22 -1.29 68.27
C SER A 14 3.82 -1.90 66.90
N THR A 15 2.63 -1.58 66.41
CA THR A 15 2.27 -1.87 65.02
C THR A 15 3.01 -0.93 64.11
N LEU A 16 4.05 -1.43 63.41
CA LEU A 16 4.67 -0.79 62.28
C LEU A 16 3.64 -0.70 61.15
N LEU A 17 2.95 0.43 61.03
CA LEU A 17 2.22 0.80 59.82
C LEU A 17 3.21 0.92 58.69
N GLY A 18 3.30 -0.12 57.83
CA GLY A 18 4.04 -0.05 56.60
C GLY A 18 3.52 1.10 55.73
N ALA A 19 4.34 2.11 55.50
CA ALA A 19 4.01 3.19 54.58
C ALA A 19 3.63 2.60 53.22
N PRO A 20 2.54 3.05 52.59
CA PRO A 20 2.21 2.58 51.25
C PRO A 20 3.37 2.92 50.33
N ALA A 21 3.93 1.89 49.66
CA ALA A 21 4.94 2.08 48.67
C ALA A 21 4.42 3.07 47.60
N THR A 22 4.88 4.31 47.68
CA THR A 22 4.63 5.32 46.65
C THR A 22 5.23 4.77 45.38
N HIS A 23 4.36 4.19 44.53
CA HIS A 23 4.73 3.79 43.18
C HIS A 23 5.19 5.07 42.47
N ALA A 24 6.50 5.27 42.39
CA ALA A 24 7.08 6.35 41.60
C ALA A 24 6.40 6.29 40.22
N ARG A 25 5.67 7.35 39.89
CA ARG A 25 4.93 7.46 38.62
C ARG A 25 5.97 7.33 37.52
N GLU A 26 5.89 6.31 36.68
CA GLU A 26 6.78 6.13 35.54
C GLU A 26 6.74 7.44 34.73
N SER A 27 7.87 8.13 34.58
CA SER A 27 8.02 9.33 33.74
C SER A 27 8.18 8.94 32.28
N ALA A 28 7.30 8.05 31.80
CA ALA A 28 7.38 7.53 30.46
C ALA A 28 7.14 8.62 29.42
N LYS A 29 8.00 8.67 28.39
CA LYS A 29 7.89 9.57 27.24
C LYS A 29 7.73 8.74 25.96
N LEU A 30 6.76 9.11 25.11
CA LEU A 30 6.56 8.52 23.80
C LEU A 30 6.93 9.54 22.72
N VAL A 31 7.78 9.14 21.79
CA VAL A 31 8.20 9.93 20.64
C VAL A 31 7.89 9.14 19.38
N VAL A 32 7.36 9.82 18.37
CA VAL A 32 7.13 9.30 17.03
C VAL A 32 8.01 10.08 16.05
N SER A 33 8.79 9.38 15.24
CA SER A 33 9.72 10.00 14.29
C SER A 33 9.68 9.31 12.93
N PRO A 34 9.43 10.07 11.86
CA PRO A 34 8.94 11.45 11.85
C PRO A 34 7.53 11.56 12.39
N ALA A 35 7.14 12.73 12.92
CA ALA A 35 5.80 12.97 13.45
C ALA A 35 4.74 13.16 12.33
N ARG A 36 5.18 13.38 11.10
CA ARG A 36 4.37 13.44 9.88
C ARG A 36 5.08 12.62 8.80
N ALA A 37 4.33 11.80 8.08
CA ALA A 37 4.87 10.91 7.04
C ALA A 37 3.79 10.55 6.01
N LEU A 38 4.18 10.26 4.78
CA LEU A 38 3.32 9.59 3.82
C LEU A 38 2.97 8.18 4.33
N VAL A 39 1.86 7.62 3.84
CA VAL A 39 1.35 6.32 4.32
C VAL A 39 2.28 5.15 4.02
N ASP A 40 3.15 5.25 3.01
CA ASP A 40 4.15 4.24 2.66
C ASP A 40 5.51 4.45 3.35
N GLU A 41 5.74 5.64 3.92
CA GLU A 41 6.99 5.93 4.62
C GLU A 41 7.05 5.23 5.98
N PRO A 42 8.21 4.64 6.34
CA PRO A 42 8.40 4.05 7.66
C PRO A 42 8.49 5.12 8.75
N VAL A 43 7.97 4.78 9.92
CA VAL A 43 8.09 5.62 11.13
C VAL A 43 8.55 4.77 12.31
N ASP A 44 9.28 5.38 13.23
CA ASP A 44 9.66 4.77 14.49
C ASP A 44 8.84 5.33 15.65
N VAL A 45 8.41 4.44 16.54
CA VAL A 45 7.73 4.79 17.79
C VAL A 45 8.61 4.35 18.94
N ARG A 46 9.08 5.28 19.74
CA ARG A 46 9.96 5.03 20.87
C ARG A 46 9.31 5.45 22.20
N VAL A 47 9.37 4.57 23.18
CA VAL A 47 8.95 4.84 24.57
C VAL A 47 10.16 4.69 25.45
N THR A 48 10.40 5.68 26.34
CA THR A 48 11.50 5.69 27.32
C THR A 48 10.95 5.97 28.71
N GLY A 49 11.76 5.82 29.75
CA GLY A 49 11.36 6.06 31.14
C GLY A 49 10.49 4.96 31.74
N LEU A 50 10.47 3.79 31.14
CA LEU A 50 9.83 2.59 31.68
C LEU A 50 10.76 1.88 32.68
N ARG A 51 10.20 1.05 33.56
CA ARG A 51 11.04 0.12 34.34
C ARG A 51 11.65 -0.93 33.41
N PRO A 52 12.93 -1.33 33.61
CA PRO A 52 13.55 -2.41 32.85
C PRO A 52 12.67 -3.68 32.82
N ARG A 53 12.65 -4.36 31.67
CA ARG A 53 11.86 -5.58 31.44
C ARG A 53 10.34 -5.43 31.63
N ARG A 54 9.83 -4.22 31.79
CA ARG A 54 8.39 -3.96 31.90
C ARG A 54 7.69 -4.29 30.58
N LYS A 55 6.58 -5.02 30.66
CA LYS A 55 5.68 -5.20 29.51
C LYS A 55 4.90 -3.90 29.29
N VAL A 56 4.93 -3.41 28.07
CA VAL A 56 4.19 -2.23 27.62
C VAL A 56 3.38 -2.58 26.37
N THR A 57 2.13 -2.18 26.34
CA THR A 57 1.27 -2.33 25.16
C THR A 57 1.23 -1.00 24.41
N LEU A 58 1.67 -1.00 23.15
CA LEU A 58 1.42 0.11 22.24
C LEU A 58 0.05 -0.10 21.60
N VAL A 59 -0.80 0.92 21.70
CA VAL A 59 -2.12 0.96 21.09
C VAL A 59 -2.13 2.10 20.09
N ALA A 60 -2.30 1.80 18.81
CA ALA A 60 -2.55 2.82 17.80
C ALA A 60 -4.03 2.87 17.45
N SER A 61 -4.56 4.08 17.28
CA SER A 61 -5.97 4.32 16.96
C SER A 61 -6.09 5.43 15.92
N ALA A 62 -6.91 5.20 14.90
CA ALA A 62 -7.19 6.16 13.85
C ALA A 62 -8.68 6.17 13.50
N ARG A 63 -9.12 7.18 12.77
CA ARG A 63 -10.39 7.19 12.04
C ARG A 63 -10.10 7.31 10.56
N ASP A 64 -10.82 6.55 9.76
CA ASP A 64 -10.77 6.70 8.30
C ASP A 64 -11.67 7.87 7.83
N ARG A 65 -11.64 8.15 6.51
CA ARG A 65 -12.44 9.22 5.89
C ARG A 65 -13.96 9.10 6.12
N LEU A 66 -14.45 7.88 6.34
CA LEU A 66 -15.86 7.60 6.63
C LEU A 66 -16.16 7.67 8.13
N GLY A 67 -15.20 8.10 8.97
CA GLY A 67 -15.35 8.19 10.42
C GLY A 67 -15.25 6.86 11.16
N LYS A 68 -15.00 5.73 10.45
CA LYS A 68 -14.87 4.41 11.04
C LYS A 68 -13.61 4.34 11.89
N GLY A 69 -13.73 3.87 13.12
CA GLY A 69 -12.61 3.73 14.03
C GLY A 69 -11.77 2.48 13.72
N TRP A 70 -10.45 2.62 13.79
CA TRP A 70 -9.47 1.55 13.58
C TRP A 70 -8.49 1.49 14.73
N ARG A 71 -8.06 0.28 15.12
CA ARG A 71 -7.15 0.06 16.25
C ARG A 71 -6.25 -1.14 16.05
N SER A 72 -5.03 -1.02 16.58
CA SER A 72 -4.11 -2.15 16.78
C SER A 72 -3.56 -2.14 18.21
N ARG A 73 -3.04 -3.29 18.65
CA ARG A 73 -2.40 -3.47 19.96
C ARG A 73 -1.21 -4.40 19.77
N LEU A 74 -0.03 -3.95 20.20
CA LEU A 74 1.19 -4.75 20.19
C LEU A 74 1.86 -4.70 21.56
N VAL A 75 2.31 -5.83 22.04
CA VAL A 75 3.00 -5.94 23.33
C VAL A 75 4.50 -5.99 23.11
N PHE A 76 5.23 -5.17 23.84
CA PHE A 76 6.69 -5.09 23.85
C PHE A 76 7.19 -5.29 25.27
N THR A 77 8.48 -5.64 25.36
CA THR A 77 9.19 -5.68 26.65
C THR A 77 10.28 -4.62 26.64
N ALA A 78 10.29 -3.75 27.64
CA ALA A 78 11.32 -2.72 27.76
C ALA A 78 12.71 -3.36 27.96
N ASP A 79 13.70 -2.76 27.33
CA ASP A 79 15.10 -3.18 27.45
C ASP A 79 15.67 -2.88 28.86
N ARG A 80 16.97 -3.14 29.04
CA ARG A 80 17.66 -2.87 30.32
C ARG A 80 17.71 -1.38 30.70
N ARG A 81 17.49 -0.48 29.71
CA ARG A 81 17.45 0.98 29.89
C ARG A 81 16.02 1.51 30.08
N GLY A 82 15.02 0.62 30.13
CA GLY A 82 13.62 1.01 30.23
C GLY A 82 13.09 1.63 28.94
N ALA A 83 13.55 1.19 27.79
CA ALA A 83 13.10 1.68 26.50
C ALA A 83 12.47 0.58 25.63
N VAL A 84 11.55 1.00 24.76
CA VAL A 84 10.94 0.20 23.69
C VAL A 84 11.01 1.01 22.40
N GLY A 85 11.35 0.38 21.28
CA GLY A 85 11.30 0.97 19.94
C GLY A 85 10.64 0.01 18.96
N THR A 86 9.93 0.55 17.97
CA THR A 86 9.38 -0.27 16.87
C THR A 86 10.43 -0.57 15.81
N HIS A 87 11.53 0.18 15.77
CA HIS A 87 12.62 0.05 14.79
C HIS A 87 12.09 -0.03 13.35
N SER A 88 11.20 0.88 13.00
CA SER A 88 10.50 0.92 11.70
C SER A 88 9.65 -0.31 11.38
N ASN A 89 9.34 -1.16 12.36
CA ASN A 89 8.37 -2.22 12.18
C ASN A 89 6.95 -1.62 12.16
N MET A 90 6.38 -1.57 10.98
CA MET A 90 5.09 -0.93 10.71
C MET A 90 3.87 -1.77 11.14
N LYS A 91 4.08 -2.90 11.83
CA LYS A 91 2.98 -3.79 12.29
C LYS A 91 1.91 -3.05 13.09
N LEU A 92 2.30 -2.00 13.84
CA LEU A 92 1.37 -1.17 14.59
C LEU A 92 0.32 -0.49 13.69
N PHE A 93 0.61 -0.29 12.41
CA PHE A 93 -0.26 0.39 11.46
C PHE A 93 -1.00 -0.59 10.56
N TRP A 94 -0.28 -1.50 9.85
CA TRP A 94 -0.91 -2.41 8.92
C TRP A 94 -1.80 -3.48 9.60
N SER A 95 -1.56 -3.79 10.87
CA SER A 95 -2.38 -4.74 11.62
C SER A 95 -3.63 -4.12 12.26
N MET A 96 -3.91 -2.85 12.04
CA MET A 96 -5.14 -2.23 12.53
C MET A 96 -6.37 -2.95 12.01
N ARG A 97 -7.37 -3.08 12.88
CA ARG A 97 -8.67 -3.64 12.56
C ARG A 97 -9.77 -2.62 12.88
N PRO A 98 -10.91 -2.68 12.18
CA PRO A 98 -12.04 -1.82 12.54
C PRO A 98 -12.48 -2.10 13.97
N THR A 99 -12.83 -1.04 14.71
CA THR A 99 -13.31 -1.15 16.08
C THR A 99 -14.74 -1.69 16.16
N LYS A 100 -15.49 -1.59 15.06
CA LYS A 100 -16.79 -2.24 14.84
C LYS A 100 -16.63 -3.12 13.61
N PRO A 101 -16.66 -4.44 13.74
CA PRO A 101 -16.58 -5.36 12.61
C PRO A 101 -17.73 -5.14 11.62
N SER A 102 -17.46 -5.46 10.37
CA SER A 102 -18.45 -5.63 9.30
C SER A 102 -18.12 -6.91 8.54
N GLU A 103 -19.13 -7.58 8.02
CA GLU A 103 -18.96 -8.76 7.18
C GLU A 103 -19.45 -8.44 5.75
N PRO A 104 -18.56 -8.44 4.75
CA PRO A 104 -17.12 -8.56 4.87
C PRO A 104 -16.46 -7.30 5.48
N PRO A 105 -15.21 -7.40 5.94
CA PRO A 105 -14.49 -6.26 6.45
C PRO A 105 -14.31 -5.18 5.37
N ALA A 106 -14.90 -4.01 5.56
CA ALA A 106 -14.69 -2.91 4.63
C ALA A 106 -13.22 -2.43 4.67
N PRO A 107 -12.62 -2.02 3.54
CA PRO A 107 -11.26 -1.50 3.51
C PRO A 107 -11.16 -0.17 4.26
N PHE A 108 -9.93 0.17 4.68
CA PHE A 108 -9.63 1.48 5.24
C PHE A 108 -9.82 2.56 4.16
N ALA A 109 -10.71 3.51 4.42
CA ALA A 109 -10.97 4.62 3.50
C ALA A 109 -9.98 5.76 3.76
N PHE A 110 -9.02 5.95 2.85
CA PHE A 110 -8.04 7.01 2.94
C PHE A 110 -8.67 8.40 2.82
N SER A 111 -8.06 9.39 3.48
CA SER A 111 -8.32 10.81 3.27
C SER A 111 -7.22 11.39 2.39
N HIS A 112 -7.56 12.37 1.55
CA HIS A 112 -6.59 13.19 0.83
C HIS A 112 -5.82 14.14 1.77
N GLY A 113 -6.33 14.39 2.98
CA GLY A 113 -5.72 15.24 3.99
C GLY A 113 -5.01 14.47 5.10
N ASP A 114 -4.75 15.17 6.19
CA ASP A 114 -4.11 14.64 7.39
C ASP A 114 -4.99 13.56 8.05
N MET A 115 -4.37 12.43 8.36
CA MET A 115 -4.96 11.31 9.11
C MET A 115 -4.21 11.15 10.43
N PRO A 116 -4.71 11.71 11.53
CA PRO A 116 -4.06 11.56 12.83
C PRO A 116 -4.21 10.14 13.37
N VAL A 117 -3.10 9.56 13.78
CA VAL A 117 -3.00 8.28 14.48
C VAL A 117 -2.55 8.55 15.90
N LEU A 118 -3.43 8.33 16.87
CA LEU A 118 -3.09 8.45 18.29
C LEU A 118 -2.44 7.15 18.76
N ILE A 119 -1.23 7.27 19.31
CA ILE A 119 -0.46 6.16 19.85
C ILE A 119 -0.37 6.31 21.35
N ARG A 120 -0.74 5.26 22.10
CA ARG A 120 -0.67 5.22 23.57
C ARG A 120 0.23 4.07 24.02
N ALA A 121 1.12 4.35 24.93
CA ALA A 121 1.85 3.34 25.69
C ALA A 121 1.09 3.01 26.97
N GLN A 122 0.76 1.76 27.19
CA GLN A 122 -0.01 1.30 28.34
C GLN A 122 0.77 0.27 29.15
N VAL A 123 0.77 0.45 30.48
CA VAL A 123 1.34 -0.47 31.46
C VAL A 123 0.24 -0.88 32.43
N GLY A 124 -0.01 -2.17 32.57
CA GLY A 124 -1.11 -2.66 33.42
C GLY A 124 -2.49 -2.12 33.02
N GLY A 125 -2.71 -1.82 31.72
CA GLY A 125 -3.94 -1.23 31.21
C GLY A 125 -4.03 0.30 31.30
N HIS A 126 -3.15 0.96 32.06
CA HIS A 126 -3.13 2.42 32.23
C HIS A 126 -2.21 3.08 31.21
N THR A 127 -2.65 4.18 30.60
CA THR A 127 -1.82 4.97 29.68
C THR A 127 -0.75 5.73 30.46
N VAL A 128 0.52 5.46 30.16
CA VAL A 128 1.69 6.10 30.81
C VAL A 128 2.33 7.16 29.92
N ALA A 129 2.14 7.07 28.60
CA ALA A 129 2.59 8.08 27.62
C ALA A 129 1.72 8.02 26.37
N SER A 130 1.67 9.12 25.64
CA SER A 130 0.97 9.18 24.35
C SER A 130 1.69 10.10 23.37
N GLY A 131 1.44 9.89 22.08
CA GLY A 131 1.94 10.70 20.98
C GLY A 131 1.02 10.60 19.77
N THR A 132 1.14 11.54 18.85
CA THR A 132 0.35 11.57 17.63
C THR A 132 1.29 11.50 16.43
N LEU A 133 0.96 10.63 15.48
CA LEU A 133 1.52 10.58 14.14
C LEU A 133 0.48 11.13 13.17
N VAL A 134 0.88 11.99 12.25
CA VAL A 134 0.03 12.40 11.13
C VAL A 134 0.45 11.62 9.90
N ARG A 135 -0.44 10.77 9.38
CA ARG A 135 -0.25 10.04 8.11
C ARG A 135 -0.94 10.81 7.00
N ARG A 136 -0.38 10.74 5.80
CA ARG A 136 -0.92 11.36 4.59
C ARG A 136 -0.91 10.37 3.44
N ALA A 137 -2.02 10.27 2.71
CA ALA A 137 -2.05 9.52 1.46
C ALA A 137 -1.31 10.28 0.35
N GLU A 138 -1.27 11.61 0.45
CA GLU A 138 -0.73 12.52 -0.57
C GLU A 138 0.04 13.67 0.06
N ALA A 139 1.04 14.20 -0.66
CA ALA A 139 1.78 15.39 -0.26
C ALA A 139 0.85 16.63 -0.26
N PRO A 140 1.05 17.59 0.67
CA PRO A 140 0.13 18.72 0.83
C PRO A 140 0.14 19.72 -0.34
N ASP A 141 1.19 19.70 -1.15
CA ASP A 141 1.38 20.53 -2.35
C ASP A 141 1.01 19.81 -3.64
N LEU A 142 0.47 18.59 -3.54
CA LEU A 142 0.02 17.83 -4.71
C LEU A 142 -1.17 18.51 -5.36
N LYS A 143 -1.14 18.60 -6.69
CA LYS A 143 -2.27 19.05 -7.51
C LYS A 143 -2.86 17.87 -8.24
N ALA A 144 -4.19 17.76 -8.22
CA ALA A 144 -4.97 16.82 -8.98
C ALA A 144 -5.76 17.57 -10.05
N THR A 145 -5.71 17.09 -11.29
CA THR A 145 -6.42 17.66 -12.44
C THR A 145 -7.19 16.55 -13.13
N GLU A 146 -8.52 16.70 -13.19
CA GLU A 146 -9.38 15.75 -13.88
C GLU A 146 -9.25 15.88 -15.39
N ALA A 147 -9.19 14.73 -16.07
CA ALA A 147 -9.26 14.58 -17.51
C ALA A 147 -10.56 13.85 -17.87
N THR A 148 -11.25 14.33 -18.90
CA THR A 148 -12.51 13.74 -19.35
C THR A 148 -12.43 13.31 -20.82
N VAL A 149 -13.23 12.32 -21.19
CA VAL A 149 -13.30 11.84 -22.59
C VAL A 149 -13.66 12.97 -23.54
N ALA A 150 -14.57 13.86 -23.13
CA ALA A 150 -15.05 14.96 -23.96
C ALA A 150 -13.96 16.00 -24.29
N VAL A 151 -12.98 16.18 -23.40
CA VAL A 151 -11.95 17.23 -23.59
C VAL A 151 -10.61 16.65 -24.02
N GLN A 152 -10.15 15.57 -23.34
CA GLN A 152 -8.83 14.99 -23.60
C GLN A 152 -8.87 13.72 -24.46
N GLY A 153 -10.05 13.17 -24.73
CA GLY A 153 -10.22 11.89 -25.40
C GLY A 153 -10.02 10.67 -24.48
N PHE A 154 -9.83 10.91 -23.17
CA PHE A 154 -9.70 9.88 -22.15
C PHE A 154 -10.22 10.38 -20.79
N ALA A 155 -10.52 9.46 -19.87
CA ALA A 155 -10.94 9.74 -18.51
C ALA A 155 -9.82 9.40 -17.52
N GLY A 156 -9.59 10.27 -16.53
CA GLY A 156 -8.58 10.00 -15.49
C GLY A 156 -8.28 11.22 -14.63
N THR A 157 -7.38 11.04 -13.66
CA THR A 157 -6.87 12.13 -12.82
C THR A 157 -5.35 12.21 -12.95
N TYR A 158 -4.86 13.38 -13.32
CA TYR A 158 -3.43 13.69 -13.36
C TYR A 158 -2.99 14.32 -12.04
N TYR A 159 -1.99 13.71 -11.42
CA TYR A 159 -1.40 14.15 -10.17
C TYR A 159 0.03 14.64 -10.40
N ALA A 160 0.34 15.87 -9.99
CA ALA A 160 1.69 16.40 -10.05
C ALA A 160 1.95 17.38 -8.89
N ARG A 161 3.20 17.48 -8.48
CA ARG A 161 3.67 18.54 -7.60
C ARG A 161 4.18 19.71 -8.44
N PRO A 162 4.18 20.96 -7.90
CA PRO A 162 4.89 22.07 -8.52
C PRO A 162 6.35 21.67 -8.71
N THR A 163 6.85 21.71 -9.95
CA THR A 163 8.08 21.01 -10.28
C THR A 163 9.28 21.92 -10.45
N GLY A 164 10.49 21.33 -10.18
CA GLY A 164 11.78 21.74 -10.68
C GLY A 164 12.13 21.08 -12.03
N ALA A 165 13.10 20.15 -12.04
CA ALA A 165 13.53 19.44 -13.24
C ALA A 165 12.49 18.40 -13.71
N PRO A 166 12.43 18.10 -15.04
CA PRO A 166 11.61 17.04 -15.56
C PRO A 166 11.92 15.67 -14.92
N ALA A 167 10.88 14.93 -14.56
CA ALA A 167 10.96 13.66 -13.88
C ALA A 167 10.32 12.52 -14.70
N PRO A 168 10.66 11.23 -14.42
CA PRO A 168 9.89 10.10 -14.94
C PRO A 168 8.42 10.24 -14.62
N ALA A 169 7.54 9.91 -15.56
CA ALA A 169 6.10 9.97 -15.36
C ALA A 169 5.44 8.60 -15.46
N ILE A 170 4.28 8.45 -14.85
CA ILE A 170 3.60 7.17 -14.72
C ILE A 170 2.20 7.27 -15.31
N LEU A 171 1.87 6.35 -16.24
CA LEU A 171 0.50 6.02 -16.57
C LEU A 171 0.07 4.87 -15.67
N ALA A 172 -0.85 5.12 -14.72
CA ALA A 172 -1.31 4.13 -13.74
C ALA A 172 -2.66 3.53 -14.16
N LEU A 173 -2.76 2.21 -14.19
CA LEU A 173 -3.91 1.44 -14.67
C LEU A 173 -4.49 0.57 -13.56
N GLY A 174 -5.79 0.67 -13.35
CA GLY A 174 -6.55 -0.20 -12.45
C GLY A 174 -6.75 -1.60 -13.02
N GLY A 175 -7.26 -2.53 -12.19
CA GLY A 175 -7.62 -3.90 -12.58
C GLY A 175 -9.04 -4.03 -13.10
N SER A 176 -9.60 -5.25 -13.03
CA SER A 176 -10.96 -5.60 -13.48
C SER A 176 -12.11 -4.92 -12.71
N GLY A 177 -11.81 -4.09 -11.72
CA GLY A 177 -12.80 -3.24 -11.06
C GLY A 177 -13.28 -2.06 -11.91
N GLY A 178 -12.48 -1.64 -12.88
CA GLY A 178 -12.68 -0.43 -13.65
C GLY A 178 -12.41 0.83 -12.83
N GLY A 179 -12.73 1.97 -13.41
CA GLY A 179 -12.46 3.26 -12.79
C GLY A 179 -11.00 3.66 -12.81
N HIS A 180 -10.68 4.78 -12.18
CA HIS A 180 -9.33 5.25 -11.98
C HIS A 180 -9.10 5.65 -10.51
N GLY A 181 -7.86 5.65 -10.07
CA GLY A 181 -7.49 6.06 -8.71
C GLY A 181 -6.09 5.63 -8.33
N GLY A 182 -5.55 6.24 -7.27
CA GLY A 182 -4.31 5.78 -6.64
C GLY A 182 -3.00 6.33 -7.24
N GLY A 183 -3.04 7.40 -8.03
CA GLY A 183 -1.83 8.07 -8.56
C GLY A 183 -1.12 9.00 -7.57
N GLY A 184 -1.85 9.54 -6.60
CA GLY A 184 -1.37 10.62 -5.73
C GLY A 184 -0.14 10.28 -4.89
N LEU A 185 -0.01 9.04 -4.43
CA LEU A 185 1.14 8.63 -3.62
C LEU A 185 2.46 8.65 -4.42
N LEU A 186 2.47 8.10 -5.65
CA LEU A 186 3.66 8.13 -6.51
C LEU A 186 4.00 9.56 -6.92
N ALA A 187 3.00 10.37 -7.23
CA ALA A 187 3.19 11.78 -7.52
C ALA A 187 3.73 12.56 -6.30
N SER A 188 3.37 12.15 -5.09
CA SER A 188 3.91 12.71 -3.85
C SER A 188 5.40 12.42 -3.67
N HIS A 189 5.91 11.33 -4.24
CA HIS A 189 7.34 11.01 -4.33
C HIS A 189 8.05 11.73 -5.50
N GLY A 190 7.37 12.64 -6.21
CA GLY A 190 7.95 13.42 -7.29
C GLY A 190 7.81 12.81 -8.69
N TYR A 191 6.98 11.78 -8.86
CA TYR A 191 6.71 11.15 -10.15
C TYR A 191 5.33 11.55 -10.67
N PRO A 192 5.21 12.52 -11.59
CA PRO A 192 3.92 12.89 -12.19
C PRO A 192 3.16 11.66 -12.66
N THR A 193 1.90 11.52 -12.24
CA THR A 193 1.14 10.30 -12.47
C THR A 193 -0.23 10.61 -13.04
N LEU A 194 -0.55 10.03 -14.20
CA LEU A 194 -1.89 9.96 -14.74
C LEU A 194 -2.54 8.63 -14.34
N SER A 195 -3.52 8.68 -13.44
CA SER A 195 -4.37 7.54 -13.15
C SER A 195 -5.48 7.47 -14.20
N LEU A 196 -5.41 6.48 -15.08
CA LEU A 196 -6.27 6.37 -16.26
C LEU A 196 -7.38 5.35 -16.04
N GLY A 197 -8.63 5.79 -16.23
CA GLY A 197 -9.78 4.92 -16.40
C GLY A 197 -9.92 4.52 -17.86
N TYR A 198 -10.11 3.25 -18.14
CA TYR A 198 -10.24 2.75 -19.52
C TYR A 198 -11.57 2.00 -19.76
N TYR A 199 -12.39 1.87 -18.72
CA TYR A 199 -13.79 1.45 -18.77
C TYR A 199 -14.47 1.79 -17.44
N LYS A 200 -15.81 1.70 -17.38
CA LYS A 200 -16.64 2.12 -16.23
C LYS A 200 -16.43 3.58 -15.80
N GLU A 201 -16.11 4.43 -16.76
CA GLU A 201 -16.04 5.87 -16.56
C GLU A 201 -17.07 6.57 -17.46
N PRO A 202 -17.48 7.80 -17.15
CA PRO A 202 -18.35 8.58 -18.03
C PRO A 202 -17.75 8.69 -19.45
N GLY A 203 -18.54 8.31 -20.45
CA GLY A 203 -18.12 8.31 -21.85
C GLY A 203 -17.29 7.10 -22.30
N LEU A 204 -17.09 6.11 -21.42
CA LEU A 204 -16.37 4.86 -21.72
C LEU A 204 -17.30 3.64 -21.63
N PRO A 205 -16.89 2.50 -22.22
CA PRO A 205 -17.61 1.22 -22.09
C PRO A 205 -17.81 0.83 -20.61
N GLN A 206 -18.94 0.19 -20.31
CA GLN A 206 -19.22 -0.32 -18.95
C GLN A 206 -18.57 -1.68 -18.69
N GLU A 207 -18.08 -2.36 -19.72
CA GLU A 207 -17.40 -3.63 -19.65
C GLU A 207 -15.97 -3.53 -20.16
N LEU A 208 -15.09 -4.39 -19.65
CA LEU A 208 -13.75 -4.58 -20.20
C LEU A 208 -13.86 -5.42 -21.48
N ARG A 209 -14.28 -4.80 -22.55
CA ARG A 209 -14.56 -5.43 -23.82
C ARG A 209 -14.17 -4.50 -24.97
N ARG A 210 -13.37 -5.01 -25.89
CA ARG A 210 -12.92 -4.31 -27.11
C ARG A 210 -12.36 -2.90 -26.86
N ILE A 211 -11.63 -2.72 -25.75
CA ILE A 211 -10.99 -1.45 -25.44
C ILE A 211 -9.86 -1.22 -26.46
N PRO A 212 -9.86 -0.08 -27.20
CA PRO A 212 -8.80 0.20 -28.17
C PRO A 212 -7.48 0.49 -27.46
N LEU A 213 -6.40 -0.19 -27.82
CA LEU A 213 -5.07 0.11 -27.28
C LEU A 213 -4.60 1.53 -27.64
N GLU A 214 -5.12 2.10 -28.73
CA GLU A 214 -4.91 3.48 -29.13
C GLU A 214 -5.42 4.50 -28.10
N TYR A 215 -6.36 4.11 -27.25
CA TYR A 215 -6.83 4.90 -26.14
C TYR A 215 -5.67 5.19 -25.15
N PHE A 216 -4.87 4.17 -24.84
CA PHE A 216 -3.67 4.33 -24.01
C PHE A 216 -2.64 5.22 -24.71
N ARG A 217 -2.46 5.08 -26.02
CA ARG A 217 -1.55 5.94 -26.81
C ARG A 217 -1.96 7.42 -26.73
N THR A 218 -3.24 7.73 -26.77
CA THR A 218 -3.76 9.10 -26.60
C THR A 218 -3.38 9.66 -25.23
N ALA A 219 -3.63 8.90 -24.16
CA ALA A 219 -3.26 9.28 -22.79
C ALA A 219 -1.75 9.45 -22.60
N LEU A 220 -0.94 8.55 -23.18
CA LEU A 220 0.53 8.62 -23.14
C LEU A 220 1.08 9.87 -23.82
N ARG A 221 0.57 10.23 -25.00
CA ARG A 221 0.96 11.46 -25.70
C ARG A 221 0.60 12.71 -24.90
N TRP A 222 -0.58 12.72 -24.31
CA TRP A 222 -1.00 13.81 -23.44
C TRP A 222 -0.09 13.92 -22.21
N LEU A 223 0.23 12.79 -21.57
CA LEU A 223 1.12 12.74 -20.40
C LEU A 223 2.52 13.25 -20.75
N ALA A 224 3.06 12.85 -21.91
CA ALA A 224 4.37 13.28 -22.40
C ALA A 224 4.47 14.80 -22.59
N ALA A 225 3.37 15.48 -22.87
CA ALA A 225 3.30 16.91 -23.07
C ALA A 225 3.10 17.73 -21.77
N GLN A 226 2.96 17.06 -20.60
CA GLN A 226 2.71 17.79 -19.36
C GLN A 226 3.98 18.45 -18.81
N PRO A 227 3.87 19.66 -18.25
CA PRO A 227 4.98 20.32 -17.57
C PRO A 227 5.61 19.42 -16.48
N GLY A 228 6.94 19.38 -16.43
CA GLY A 228 7.68 18.58 -15.44
C GLY A 228 7.75 17.08 -15.73
N VAL A 229 7.25 16.63 -16.88
CA VAL A 229 7.42 15.25 -17.37
C VAL A 229 8.63 15.17 -18.29
N ASP A 230 9.51 14.17 -18.05
CA ASP A 230 10.51 13.78 -19.05
C ASP A 230 9.86 12.78 -20.03
N PRO A 231 9.61 13.16 -21.29
CA PRO A 231 8.92 12.30 -22.25
C PRO A 231 9.71 11.03 -22.62
N ARG A 232 11.01 10.97 -22.31
CA ARG A 232 11.87 9.80 -22.54
C ARG A 232 11.86 8.83 -21.36
N ARG A 233 11.12 9.14 -20.29
CA ARG A 233 11.05 8.31 -19.08
C ARG A 233 9.61 8.09 -18.61
N ILE A 234 8.75 7.68 -19.52
CA ILE A 234 7.36 7.34 -19.22
C ILE A 234 7.24 5.84 -18.93
N VAL A 235 6.63 5.51 -17.82
CA VAL A 235 6.38 4.14 -17.34
C VAL A 235 4.87 3.88 -17.33
N VAL A 236 4.45 2.72 -17.83
CA VAL A 236 3.09 2.24 -17.59
C VAL A 236 3.12 1.26 -16.42
N ARG A 237 2.29 1.52 -15.42
CA ARG A 237 2.16 0.68 -14.22
C ARG A 237 0.72 0.23 -14.05
N GLY A 238 0.49 -1.06 -13.82
CA GLY A 238 -0.86 -1.56 -13.63
C GLY A 238 -0.94 -2.78 -12.73
N VAL A 239 -2.16 -3.05 -12.23
CA VAL A 239 -2.48 -4.20 -11.38
C VAL A 239 -3.47 -5.12 -12.07
N SER A 240 -3.24 -6.46 -11.99
CA SER A 240 -4.18 -7.45 -12.55
C SER A 240 -4.41 -7.20 -14.05
N ARG A 241 -5.63 -6.99 -14.51
CA ARG A 241 -5.94 -6.59 -15.90
C ARG A 241 -5.19 -5.33 -16.34
N GLY A 242 -4.95 -4.39 -15.43
CA GLY A 242 -4.10 -3.23 -15.72
C GLY A 242 -2.61 -3.58 -15.84
N GLY A 243 -2.15 -4.63 -15.16
CA GLY A 243 -0.79 -5.16 -15.29
C GLY A 243 -0.54 -5.78 -16.66
N GLU A 244 -1.51 -6.53 -17.18
CA GLU A 244 -1.55 -7.00 -18.57
C GLU A 244 -1.55 -5.83 -19.55
N ALA A 245 -2.44 -4.85 -19.35
CA ALA A 245 -2.51 -3.66 -20.19
C ALA A 245 -1.20 -2.85 -20.18
N ALA A 246 -0.50 -2.80 -19.04
CA ALA A 246 0.81 -2.15 -18.94
C ALA A 246 1.86 -2.83 -19.82
N LEU A 247 1.90 -4.16 -19.80
CA LEU A 247 2.80 -4.94 -20.69
C LEU A 247 2.41 -4.77 -22.16
N LEU A 248 1.11 -4.82 -22.49
CA LEU A 248 0.62 -4.60 -23.85
C LEU A 248 0.98 -3.20 -24.37
N ALA A 249 0.67 -2.15 -23.60
CA ALA A 249 0.94 -0.78 -24.02
C ALA A 249 2.44 -0.53 -24.22
N SER A 250 3.30 -1.09 -23.36
CA SER A 250 4.75 -0.94 -23.51
C SER A 250 5.33 -1.70 -24.71
N ALA A 251 4.76 -2.85 -25.07
CA ALA A 251 5.17 -3.62 -26.24
C ALA A 251 4.66 -3.01 -27.56
N MET A 252 3.48 -2.34 -27.53
CA MET A 252 2.84 -1.77 -28.73
C MET A 252 3.25 -0.32 -29.01
N PHE A 253 3.66 0.44 -27.98
CA PHE A 253 4.04 1.84 -28.10
C PHE A 253 5.44 2.12 -27.53
N PRO A 254 6.49 1.41 -28.03
CA PRO A 254 7.85 1.57 -27.50
C PRO A 254 8.46 2.96 -27.76
N ASP A 255 7.87 3.74 -28.65
CA ASP A 255 8.20 5.14 -28.91
C ASP A 255 7.72 6.10 -27.81
N LEU A 256 6.74 5.68 -26.99
CA LEU A 256 6.14 6.47 -25.91
C LEU A 256 6.40 5.89 -24.51
N VAL A 257 6.63 4.58 -24.40
CA VAL A 257 6.77 3.88 -23.14
C VAL A 257 8.19 3.36 -22.95
N HIS A 258 8.86 3.84 -21.93
CA HIS A 258 10.27 3.59 -21.64
C HIS A 258 10.48 2.66 -20.42
N GLY A 259 9.41 2.02 -19.96
CA GLY A 259 9.42 1.01 -18.90
C GLY A 259 8.02 0.54 -18.53
N ALA A 260 7.92 -0.65 -17.97
CA ALA A 260 6.65 -1.20 -17.49
C ALA A 260 6.77 -1.77 -16.08
N ILE A 261 5.70 -1.61 -15.29
CA ILE A 261 5.54 -2.23 -13.99
C ILE A 261 4.22 -3.01 -13.97
N SER A 262 4.32 -4.34 -13.93
CA SER A 262 3.16 -5.24 -13.89
C SER A 262 3.03 -5.87 -12.50
N CYS A 263 1.90 -5.64 -11.86
CA CYS A 263 1.58 -6.21 -10.55
C CYS A 263 0.52 -7.30 -10.75
N THR A 264 0.91 -8.55 -10.67
CA THR A 264 0.03 -9.72 -10.87
C THR A 264 -0.75 -9.67 -12.19
N GLY A 265 -0.13 -9.14 -13.24
CA GLY A 265 -0.68 -9.15 -14.60
C GLY A 265 -0.34 -10.46 -15.33
N SER A 266 -1.12 -10.79 -16.35
CA SER A 266 -0.85 -11.94 -17.20
C SER A 266 0.27 -11.65 -18.20
N ALA A 267 1.05 -12.69 -18.55
CA ALA A 267 2.00 -12.67 -19.66
C ALA A 267 1.31 -12.83 -21.03
N ASP A 268 0.07 -13.33 -21.02
CA ASP A 268 -0.79 -13.47 -22.18
C ASP A 268 -1.99 -12.53 -22.09
N VAL A 269 -2.51 -12.18 -23.25
CA VAL A 269 -3.75 -11.44 -23.41
C VAL A 269 -4.91 -12.26 -22.83
N GLN A 270 -5.70 -11.67 -21.96
CA GLN A 270 -6.90 -12.29 -21.40
C GLN A 270 -8.16 -11.80 -22.13
N GLY A 271 -9.21 -12.61 -22.11
CA GLY A 271 -10.52 -12.27 -22.68
C GLY A 271 -11.23 -11.10 -21.98
N SER A 272 -12.41 -10.75 -22.47
CA SER A 272 -13.26 -9.69 -21.90
C SER A 272 -13.74 -10.00 -20.48
N VAL A 273 -14.25 -8.98 -19.78
CA VAL A 273 -14.97 -9.12 -18.51
C VAL A 273 -16.30 -8.35 -18.63
N PRO A 274 -17.46 -9.08 -18.65
CA PRO A 274 -17.62 -10.54 -18.62
C PRO A 274 -16.96 -11.27 -19.82
N GLU A 275 -16.72 -12.57 -19.65
CA GLU A 275 -16.13 -13.42 -20.70
C GLU A 275 -16.98 -13.48 -21.97
N GLY A 276 -16.38 -13.89 -23.10
CA GLY A 276 -17.06 -14.16 -24.36
C GLY A 276 -16.59 -13.29 -25.55
N ASP A 277 -15.64 -12.38 -25.36
CA ASP A 277 -15.09 -11.54 -26.42
C ASP A 277 -13.61 -11.18 -26.14
N ALA A 278 -12.95 -10.44 -27.03
CA ALA A 278 -11.66 -9.84 -26.78
C ALA A 278 -11.80 -8.67 -25.79
N ALA A 279 -10.84 -8.53 -24.87
CA ALA A 279 -10.76 -7.36 -24.00
C ALA A 279 -10.23 -6.14 -24.76
N TRP A 280 -9.30 -6.36 -25.68
CA TRP A 280 -8.51 -5.33 -26.36
C TRP A 280 -8.68 -5.38 -27.87
N THR A 281 -8.57 -4.23 -28.52
CA THR A 281 -8.42 -4.13 -29.98
C THR A 281 -7.19 -3.32 -30.32
N LEU A 282 -6.60 -3.60 -31.49
CA LEU A 282 -5.56 -2.81 -32.11
C LEU A 282 -5.96 -2.54 -33.56
N ASN A 283 -6.03 -1.26 -33.95
CA ASN A 283 -6.57 -0.83 -35.24
C ASN A 283 -7.91 -1.53 -35.55
N VAL A 284 -8.83 -1.42 -34.60
CA VAL A 284 -10.17 -2.02 -34.56
C VAL A 284 -10.21 -3.57 -34.59
N THR A 285 -9.08 -4.23 -34.81
CA THR A 285 -8.96 -5.68 -34.85
C THR A 285 -8.87 -6.25 -33.42
N PRO A 286 -9.71 -7.24 -33.05
CA PRO A 286 -9.60 -7.89 -31.74
C PRO A 286 -8.23 -8.53 -31.54
N VAL A 287 -7.64 -8.35 -30.37
CA VAL A 287 -6.45 -9.09 -29.94
C VAL A 287 -6.92 -10.38 -29.27
N PRO A 288 -6.62 -11.57 -29.83
CA PRO A 288 -7.14 -12.82 -29.29
C PRO A 288 -6.64 -13.11 -27.87
N ALA A 289 -7.51 -13.66 -27.03
CA ALA A 289 -7.09 -14.23 -25.74
C ALA A 289 -6.07 -15.37 -25.96
N GLY A 290 -5.11 -15.51 -25.04
CA GLY A 290 -4.01 -16.46 -25.15
C GLY A 290 -2.86 -15.98 -26.04
N THR A 291 -2.95 -14.77 -26.63
CA THR A 291 -1.82 -14.20 -27.40
C THR A 291 -0.70 -13.82 -26.44
N PRO A 292 0.53 -14.37 -26.59
CA PRO A 292 1.66 -13.98 -25.75
C PRO A 292 2.03 -12.50 -25.94
N ILE A 293 2.22 -11.79 -24.82
CA ILE A 293 2.61 -10.37 -24.88
C ILE A 293 4.09 -10.26 -25.20
N ALA A 294 4.42 -9.54 -26.28
CA ALA A 294 5.78 -9.39 -26.79
C ALA A 294 6.62 -8.40 -25.96
N VAL A 295 6.83 -8.72 -24.66
CA VAL A 295 7.52 -7.85 -23.70
C VAL A 295 8.97 -7.50 -24.11
N GLU A 296 9.59 -8.29 -24.97
CA GLU A 296 10.92 -8.01 -25.55
C GLU A 296 10.93 -6.76 -26.43
N ARG A 297 9.77 -6.30 -26.91
CA ARG A 297 9.63 -5.09 -27.72
C ARG A 297 9.57 -3.81 -26.90
N THR A 298 9.45 -3.91 -25.57
CA THR A 298 9.46 -2.74 -24.68
C THR A 298 10.80 -2.00 -24.84
N ALA A 299 10.78 -0.67 -25.01
CA ALA A 299 11.99 0.12 -25.19
C ALA A 299 12.89 0.17 -23.95
N GLY A 300 12.33 -0.02 -22.76
CA GLY A 300 13.05 0.02 -21.49
C GLY A 300 12.79 -1.19 -20.60
N PRO A 301 13.22 -1.11 -19.33
CA PRO A 301 13.11 -2.21 -18.39
C PRO A 301 11.67 -2.56 -18.03
N VAL A 302 11.45 -3.82 -17.66
CA VAL A 302 10.17 -4.33 -17.15
C VAL A 302 10.36 -4.88 -15.74
N LEU A 303 9.49 -4.47 -14.82
CA LEU A 303 9.44 -4.96 -13.45
C LEU A 303 8.09 -5.65 -13.21
N ALA A 304 8.11 -6.96 -13.00
CA ALA A 304 6.90 -7.73 -12.74
C ALA A 304 6.89 -8.33 -11.34
N PHE A 305 5.71 -8.34 -10.70
CA PHE A 305 5.51 -8.87 -9.36
C PHE A 305 4.40 -9.91 -9.36
N PHE A 306 4.64 -11.04 -8.67
CA PHE A 306 3.67 -12.11 -8.49
C PHE A 306 3.58 -12.55 -7.02
N GLY A 307 2.38 -12.90 -6.58
CA GLY A 307 2.13 -13.49 -5.28
C GLY A 307 1.86 -14.98 -5.41
N GLY A 308 2.73 -15.84 -4.84
CA GLY A 308 2.61 -17.30 -4.96
C GLY A 308 1.39 -17.92 -4.29
N LYS A 309 0.59 -17.12 -3.56
CA LYS A 309 -0.71 -17.49 -3.00
C LYS A 309 -1.81 -16.57 -3.52
N ASP A 310 -1.75 -16.25 -4.80
CA ASP A 310 -2.75 -15.43 -5.47
C ASP A 310 -4.12 -16.12 -5.43
N GLY A 311 -5.14 -15.43 -4.91
CA GLY A 311 -6.48 -15.96 -4.76
C GLY A 311 -7.31 -15.93 -6.05
N PHE A 312 -6.81 -15.28 -7.12
CA PHE A 312 -7.48 -15.20 -8.41
C PHE A 312 -7.00 -16.25 -9.41
N GLY A 313 -5.92 -16.96 -9.11
CA GLY A 313 -5.38 -18.02 -9.96
C GLY A 313 -3.90 -18.30 -9.70
N ASP A 314 -3.36 -19.32 -10.37
CA ASP A 314 -1.95 -19.66 -10.28
C ASP A 314 -1.11 -18.70 -11.16
N PRO A 315 -0.27 -17.86 -10.59
CA PRO A 315 0.57 -16.94 -11.35
C PRO A 315 1.78 -17.61 -12.03
N THR A 316 2.01 -18.89 -11.74
CA THR A 316 3.23 -19.62 -12.13
C THR A 316 3.42 -19.64 -13.65
N LEU A 317 2.34 -19.75 -14.41
CA LEU A 317 2.41 -19.74 -15.88
C LEU A 317 2.95 -18.40 -16.39
N SER A 318 2.30 -17.29 -16.01
CA SER A 318 2.71 -15.94 -16.43
C SER A 318 4.13 -15.58 -15.96
N GLU A 319 4.52 -15.99 -14.76
CA GLU A 319 5.89 -15.83 -14.27
C GLU A 319 6.90 -16.52 -15.18
N ARG A 320 6.68 -17.83 -15.46
CA ARG A 320 7.56 -18.64 -16.29
C ARG A 320 7.65 -18.12 -17.71
N GLU A 321 6.55 -17.70 -18.28
CA GLU A 321 6.49 -17.16 -19.64
C GLU A 321 7.27 -15.85 -19.75
N LEU A 322 7.11 -14.91 -18.83
CA LEU A 322 7.89 -13.67 -18.81
C LEU A 322 9.39 -13.97 -18.69
N VAL A 323 9.78 -14.88 -17.80
CA VAL A 323 11.19 -15.27 -17.62
C VAL A 323 11.74 -15.99 -18.84
N ALA A 324 10.98 -16.92 -19.42
CA ALA A 324 11.38 -17.67 -20.61
C ALA A 324 11.56 -16.73 -21.81
N ARG A 325 10.61 -15.81 -22.00
CA ARG A 325 10.63 -14.84 -23.08
C ARG A 325 11.79 -13.85 -22.94
N ALA A 326 12.03 -13.34 -21.73
CA ALA A 326 13.18 -12.49 -21.45
C ALA A 326 14.50 -13.19 -21.82
N ARG A 327 14.66 -14.46 -21.43
CA ARG A 327 15.85 -15.27 -21.74
C ARG A 327 16.00 -15.51 -23.24
N ALA A 328 14.92 -15.90 -23.93
CA ALA A 328 14.92 -16.18 -25.36
C ALA A 328 15.37 -14.98 -26.21
N HIS A 329 15.08 -13.76 -25.73
CA HIS A 329 15.42 -12.51 -26.42
C HIS A 329 16.61 -11.76 -25.80
N GLY A 330 17.36 -12.39 -24.88
CA GLY A 330 18.55 -11.81 -24.25
C GLY A 330 18.27 -10.57 -23.37
N ARG A 331 17.03 -10.34 -22.95
CA ARG A 331 16.59 -9.19 -22.14
C ARG A 331 16.91 -9.43 -20.66
N ARG A 332 17.92 -8.75 -20.15
CA ARG A 332 18.33 -8.81 -18.73
C ARG A 332 17.62 -7.77 -17.86
N ASP A 333 16.97 -6.83 -18.48
CA ASP A 333 16.23 -5.72 -17.87
C ASP A 333 14.72 -6.04 -17.68
N ILE A 334 14.29 -7.26 -18.00
CA ILE A 334 12.99 -7.81 -17.62
C ILE A 334 13.16 -8.60 -16.33
N VAL A 335 12.74 -8.03 -15.22
CA VAL A 335 12.95 -8.58 -13.88
C VAL A 335 11.63 -8.99 -13.25
N VAL A 336 11.56 -10.25 -12.81
CA VAL A 336 10.37 -10.83 -12.17
C VAL A 336 10.66 -11.11 -10.71
N HIS A 337 9.79 -10.61 -9.82
CA HIS A 337 9.83 -10.87 -8.39
C HIS A 337 8.62 -11.68 -7.96
N VAL A 338 8.86 -12.84 -7.34
CA VAL A 338 7.82 -13.68 -6.75
C VAL A 338 7.88 -13.62 -5.24
N TYR A 339 6.73 -13.38 -4.62
CA TYR A 339 6.56 -13.41 -3.17
C TYR A 339 5.74 -14.65 -2.78
N PRO A 340 6.39 -15.75 -2.36
CA PRO A 340 5.75 -17.08 -2.30
C PRO A 340 4.50 -17.17 -1.42
N ASN A 341 4.40 -16.31 -0.40
CA ASN A 341 3.31 -16.33 0.58
C ASN A 341 2.37 -15.11 0.46
N ALA A 342 2.59 -14.24 -0.53
CA ALA A 342 1.73 -13.10 -0.80
C ALA A 342 0.62 -13.45 -1.81
N GLY A 343 -0.43 -12.63 -1.83
CA GLY A 343 -1.58 -12.78 -2.70
C GLY A 343 -1.61 -11.80 -3.86
N HIS A 344 -2.81 -11.60 -4.40
CA HIS A 344 -3.07 -10.76 -5.57
C HIS A 344 -2.78 -9.27 -5.33
N GLY A 345 -2.23 -8.60 -6.34
CA GLY A 345 -1.96 -7.16 -6.32
C GLY A 345 -0.63 -6.77 -5.69
N VAL A 346 0.22 -7.75 -5.30
CA VAL A 346 1.58 -7.46 -4.82
C VAL A 346 2.34 -6.59 -5.83
N GLY A 347 3.06 -5.58 -5.32
CA GLY A 347 3.72 -4.56 -6.14
C GLY A 347 2.88 -3.29 -6.35
N CYS A 348 1.55 -3.39 -6.27
CA CYS A 348 0.64 -2.26 -6.39
C CYS A 348 -0.15 -1.94 -5.11
N VAL A 349 -0.09 -2.80 -4.11
CA VAL A 349 -0.66 -2.54 -2.78
C VAL A 349 0.20 -1.52 -2.04
N VAL A 350 -0.44 -0.54 -1.42
CA VAL A 350 0.23 0.46 -0.57
C VAL A 350 0.66 -0.21 0.74
N PRO A 351 1.95 -0.15 1.12
CA PRO A 351 2.42 -0.72 2.38
C PRO A 351 2.07 0.14 3.59
N ASN A 352 2.25 -0.42 4.79
CA ASN A 352 2.16 0.29 6.07
C ASN A 352 0.76 0.84 6.41
N VAL A 353 -0.28 0.32 5.78
CA VAL A 353 -1.68 0.72 5.97
C VAL A 353 -2.52 -0.46 6.43
N PRO A 354 -3.70 -0.24 7.04
CA PRO A 354 -4.58 -1.35 7.43
C PRO A 354 -4.93 -2.23 6.24
N LEU A 355 -4.48 -3.50 6.25
CA LEU A 355 -4.68 -4.43 5.13
C LEU A 355 -5.98 -5.24 5.23
N VAL A 356 -6.55 -5.37 6.42
CA VAL A 356 -7.85 -6.05 6.61
C VAL A 356 -8.92 -5.34 5.76
N GLY A 357 -9.74 -6.09 5.04
CA GLY A 357 -10.71 -5.55 4.09
C GLY A 357 -10.11 -5.20 2.70
N GLN A 358 -8.79 -5.05 2.59
CA GLN A 358 -8.13 -5.02 1.27
C GLN A 358 -7.85 -6.43 0.73
N MET A 359 -7.95 -7.44 1.59
CA MET A 359 -7.75 -8.85 1.24
C MET A 359 -8.94 -9.47 0.52
N GLU A 360 -10.08 -8.80 0.55
CA GLU A 360 -11.29 -9.25 -0.10
C GLU A 360 -11.69 -8.27 -1.20
N TYR A 361 -12.07 -8.80 -2.34
CA TYR A 361 -12.47 -8.02 -3.49
C TYR A 361 -13.89 -8.40 -3.91
N ALA A 362 -14.77 -7.40 -3.99
CA ALA A 362 -16.13 -7.62 -4.47
C ALA A 362 -16.12 -7.83 -6.00
N VAL A 363 -16.54 -8.99 -6.45
CA VAL A 363 -16.69 -9.33 -7.89
C VAL A 363 -18.11 -9.15 -8.38
N ALA A 364 -19.09 -9.22 -7.45
CA ALA A 364 -20.51 -8.94 -7.68
C ALA A 364 -21.14 -8.51 -6.34
N PRO A 365 -22.38 -8.02 -6.30
CA PRO A 365 -23.11 -7.78 -5.06
C PRO A 365 -23.08 -9.05 -4.19
N SER A 366 -22.61 -8.92 -2.96
CA SER A 366 -22.47 -10.00 -1.98
C SER A 366 -21.53 -11.16 -2.36
N THR A 367 -20.74 -11.04 -3.43
CA THR A 367 -19.75 -12.03 -3.85
C THR A 367 -18.35 -11.45 -3.72
N TYR A 368 -17.52 -12.10 -2.90
CA TYR A 368 -16.16 -11.65 -2.61
C TYR A 368 -15.16 -12.74 -2.96
N VAL A 369 -14.04 -12.35 -3.52
CA VAL A 369 -12.86 -13.19 -3.73
C VAL A 369 -11.77 -12.75 -2.78
N ASN A 370 -11.21 -13.70 -2.03
CA ASN A 370 -10.04 -13.44 -1.21
C ASN A 370 -8.83 -13.29 -2.12
N ARG A 371 -8.07 -12.22 -1.94
CA ARG A 371 -6.85 -11.96 -2.72
C ARG A 371 -5.72 -12.95 -2.45
N GLY A 372 -5.86 -13.79 -1.42
CA GLY A 372 -4.84 -14.78 -1.05
C GLY A 372 -3.72 -14.20 -0.19
N GLY A 373 -2.79 -15.08 0.19
CA GLY A 373 -1.70 -14.74 1.10
C GLY A 373 -2.16 -14.53 2.55
N THR A 374 -1.21 -14.18 3.41
CA THR A 374 -1.50 -13.73 4.78
C THR A 374 -1.31 -12.22 4.89
N LEU A 375 -1.95 -11.57 5.87
CA LEU A 375 -1.76 -10.13 6.10
C LEU A 375 -0.28 -9.75 6.26
N ALA A 376 0.49 -10.56 6.99
CA ALA A 376 1.91 -10.29 7.21
C ALA A 376 2.74 -10.48 5.94
N ALA A 377 2.48 -11.53 5.15
CA ALA A 377 3.20 -11.77 3.90
C ALA A 377 2.85 -10.71 2.85
N ASN A 378 1.59 -10.31 2.76
CA ASN A 378 1.16 -9.23 1.85
C ASN A 378 1.79 -7.89 2.21
N GLU A 379 1.90 -7.56 3.51
CA GLU A 379 2.58 -6.34 3.96
C GLU A 379 4.08 -6.37 3.65
N GLN A 380 4.76 -7.47 3.97
CA GLN A 380 6.19 -7.61 3.67
C GLN A 380 6.46 -7.47 2.16
N ALA A 381 5.63 -8.11 1.35
CA ALA A 381 5.72 -8.03 -0.10
C ALA A 381 5.41 -6.59 -0.60
N ALA A 382 4.38 -5.93 -0.07
CA ALA A 382 4.05 -4.56 -0.44
C ALA A 382 5.19 -3.58 -0.10
N ALA A 383 5.79 -3.68 1.10
CA ALA A 383 6.90 -2.83 1.51
C ALA A 383 8.15 -3.05 0.66
N ALA A 384 8.50 -4.31 0.38
CA ALA A 384 9.63 -4.65 -0.47
C ALA A 384 9.42 -4.18 -1.92
N ALA A 385 8.23 -4.44 -2.48
CA ALA A 385 7.89 -4.05 -3.84
C ALA A 385 7.81 -2.52 -4.02
N SER A 386 7.26 -1.78 -3.05
CA SER A 386 7.25 -0.29 -3.08
C SER A 386 8.68 0.27 -3.17
N SER A 387 9.59 -0.28 -2.37
CA SER A 387 11.01 0.10 -2.41
C SER A 387 11.66 -0.19 -3.77
N LEU A 388 11.31 -1.32 -4.41
CA LEU A 388 11.77 -1.68 -5.75
C LEU A 388 11.19 -0.76 -6.83
N VAL A 389 9.90 -0.42 -6.74
CA VAL A 389 9.23 0.52 -7.66
C VAL A 389 9.90 1.89 -7.60
N LEU A 390 10.11 2.44 -6.41
CA LEU A 390 10.77 3.74 -6.26
C LEU A 390 12.23 3.71 -6.75
N ARG A 391 12.94 2.60 -6.56
CA ARG A 391 14.28 2.41 -7.12
C ARG A 391 14.25 2.36 -8.64
N PHE A 392 13.35 1.55 -9.21
CA PHE A 392 13.15 1.42 -10.65
C PHE A 392 12.94 2.80 -11.30
N LEU A 393 12.04 3.61 -10.76
CA LEU A 393 11.76 4.94 -11.27
C LEU A 393 12.97 5.88 -11.20
N ARG A 394 13.78 5.79 -10.15
CA ARG A 394 15.01 6.60 -10.01
C ARG A 394 16.10 6.22 -11.01
N THR A 395 16.19 4.94 -11.35
CA THR A 395 17.27 4.40 -12.21
C THR A 395 16.83 4.22 -13.66
N LEU A 396 15.64 4.67 -14.02
CA LEU A 396 15.16 4.60 -15.40
C LEU A 396 16.07 5.42 -16.30
N PRO A 397 16.64 4.83 -17.36
CA PRO A 397 17.50 5.56 -18.31
C PRO A 397 16.70 6.65 -19.01
N GLY A 398 17.37 7.78 -19.31
CA GLY A 398 16.80 8.92 -20.04
C GLY A 398 17.14 8.91 -21.51
#